data_2aa9ac31486dc321b7189343aadedc93
#
_entry.id   2aa9ac31486dc321b7189343aadedc93
#
_cell.length_a   1.000
_cell.length_b   1.000
_cell.length_c   1.000
_cell.angle_alpha   90.00
_cell.angle_beta   90.00
_cell.angle_gamma   90.00
#
_symmetry.space_group_name_H-M   'P 1'
#
loop_
_entity.id
_entity.type
_entity.pdbx_description
1 polymer ?
#
loop_
_entity_poly.entity_id
_entity_poly.type
_entity_poly.pdbx_seq_one_letter_code
_entity_poly.pdbx_strand_id
1 'polypeptide(L)'
;TIENITEYVLDNNKGDCGQVSLLFITLCRISGIPAHFQSGFMMHPKAWNLHDWAEIYFEGIGWVPVDQSFGIPTFARNADEEYFFLGGIDSWRMIVNSGYGMPLMPEKKYPRSETVDFQRGEVEWEGGNLYFPKWDYHMDIEYLDN
;
A
#
# COMPACT_ATOMS: atom_id res chain seq x y z
N THR A 1 0.17 4.31 19.50
CA THR A 1 0.28 5.09 18.26
C THR A 1 1.76 5.32 17.97
N ILE A 2 2.21 5.07 16.76
CA ILE A 2 3.59 5.37 16.32
C ILE A 2 3.58 6.82 15.85
N GLU A 3 4.36 7.69 16.49
CA GLU A 3 4.41 9.12 16.14
C GLU A 3 5.13 9.37 14.82
N ASN A 4 6.25 8.66 14.58
CA ASN A 4 7.02 8.75 13.36
C ASN A 4 7.28 7.33 12.80
N ILE A 5 6.55 6.97 11.77
CA ILE A 5 6.62 5.63 11.18
C ILE A 5 8.00 5.38 10.56
N THR A 6 8.58 6.37 9.91
CA THR A 6 9.89 6.26 9.27
C THR A 6 11.00 5.96 10.28
N GLU A 7 11.06 6.71 11.37
CA GLU A 7 12.01 6.47 12.47
C GLU A 7 11.78 5.10 13.10
N TYR A 8 10.52 4.75 13.35
CA TYR A 8 10.19 3.43 13.90
C TYR A 8 10.75 2.29 13.06
N VAL A 9 10.57 2.34 11.73
CA VAL A 9 11.06 1.27 10.83
C VAL A 9 12.58 1.22 10.82
N LEU A 10 13.25 2.39 10.81
CA LEU A 10 14.72 2.47 10.86
C LEU A 10 15.29 1.90 12.15
N ASP A 11 14.73 2.28 13.29
CA ASP A 11 15.23 1.87 14.61
C ASP A 11 15.00 0.37 14.88
N ASN A 12 13.90 -0.17 14.37
CA ASN A 12 13.52 -1.55 14.64
C ASN A 12 13.90 -2.52 13.51
N ASN A 13 14.35 -2.04 12.35
CA ASN A 13 14.62 -2.83 11.15
C ASN A 13 13.47 -3.77 10.76
N LYS A 14 12.26 -3.34 10.98
CA LYS A 14 11.02 -4.07 10.65
C LYS A 14 9.84 -3.13 10.51
N GLY A 15 8.88 -3.53 9.71
CA GLY A 15 7.59 -2.86 9.54
C GLY A 15 6.65 -3.74 8.73
N ASP A 16 5.38 -3.41 8.71
CA ASP A 16 4.44 -3.96 7.74
C ASP A 16 4.63 -3.30 6.36
N CYS A 17 3.86 -3.74 5.36
CA CYS A 17 3.98 -3.24 3.99
C CYS A 17 3.76 -1.71 3.91
N GLY A 18 2.80 -1.18 4.64
CA GLY A 18 2.52 0.27 4.67
C GLY A 18 3.65 1.06 5.32
N GLN A 19 4.16 0.60 6.44
CA GLN A 19 5.26 1.24 7.17
C GLN A 19 6.55 1.27 6.34
N VAL A 20 6.89 0.15 5.70
CA VAL A 20 8.07 0.06 4.83
C VAL A 20 7.89 0.90 3.56
N SER A 21 6.68 0.96 3.01
CA SER A 21 6.36 1.85 1.88
C SER A 21 6.56 3.31 2.23
N LEU A 22 6.11 3.75 3.39
CA LEU A 22 6.30 5.14 3.85
C LEU A 22 7.78 5.49 4.08
N LEU A 23 8.57 4.55 4.63
CA LEU A 23 10.02 4.74 4.72
C LEU A 23 10.65 4.88 3.33
N PHE A 24 10.33 3.97 2.39
CA PHE A 24 10.85 4.01 1.02
C PHE A 24 10.53 5.34 0.33
N ILE A 25 9.27 5.80 0.41
CA ILE A 25 8.83 7.08 -0.15
C ILE A 25 9.59 8.25 0.47
N THR A 26 9.82 8.21 1.78
CA THR A 26 10.58 9.25 2.47
C THR A 26 12.02 9.31 1.96
N LEU A 27 12.69 8.17 1.81
CA LEU A 27 14.05 8.09 1.29
C LEU A 27 14.14 8.56 -0.18
N CYS A 28 13.16 8.19 -1.02
CA CYS A 28 13.08 8.70 -2.39
C CYS A 28 12.97 10.22 -2.42
N ARG A 29 12.07 10.80 -1.63
CA ARG A 29 11.85 12.26 -1.58
C ARG A 29 13.06 13.02 -1.06
N ILE A 30 13.75 12.52 -0.05
CA ILE A 30 15.02 13.09 0.44
C ILE A 30 16.09 13.06 -0.67
N SER A 31 16.08 12.03 -1.51
CA SER A 31 16.98 11.88 -2.65
C SER A 31 16.54 12.67 -3.90
N GLY A 32 15.47 13.47 -3.81
CA GLY A 32 14.95 14.27 -4.93
C GLY A 32 14.11 13.48 -5.94
N ILE A 33 13.73 12.23 -5.62
CA ILE A 33 12.90 11.39 -6.47
C ILE A 33 11.44 11.55 -6.03
N PRO A 34 10.54 12.05 -6.91
CA PRO A 34 9.12 12.11 -6.59
C PRO A 34 8.59 10.69 -6.36
N ALA A 35 7.90 10.51 -5.25
CA ALA A 35 7.33 9.23 -4.87
C ALA A 35 5.99 9.42 -4.17
N HIS A 36 5.05 8.50 -4.36
CA HIS A 36 3.80 8.48 -3.65
C HIS A 36 3.36 7.06 -3.26
N PHE A 37 2.42 7.02 -2.35
CA PHE A 37 1.89 5.79 -1.76
C PHE A 37 0.75 5.25 -2.63
N GLN A 38 0.71 3.94 -2.81
CA GLN A 38 -0.45 3.22 -3.31
C GLN A 38 -0.82 2.10 -2.37
N SER A 39 -2.10 1.81 -2.27
CA SER A 39 -2.59 0.65 -1.53
C SER A 39 -3.77 -0.01 -2.22
N GLY A 40 -3.98 -1.26 -1.90
CA GLY A 40 -5.04 -2.05 -2.49
C GLY A 40 -5.03 -3.51 -2.05
N PHE A 41 -5.36 -4.37 -2.98
CA PHE A 41 -5.43 -5.81 -2.74
C PHE A 41 -4.40 -6.53 -3.59
N MET A 42 -3.66 -7.42 -2.96
CA MET A 42 -2.93 -8.48 -3.65
C MET A 42 -3.87 -9.69 -3.72
N MET A 43 -4.33 -10.02 -4.93
CA MET A 43 -5.35 -11.05 -5.17
C MET A 43 -4.76 -12.34 -5.78
N HIS A 44 -3.51 -12.64 -5.46
CA HIS A 44 -2.89 -13.87 -5.94
C HIS A 44 -3.63 -15.10 -5.38
N PRO A 45 -3.99 -16.12 -6.20
CA PRO A 45 -4.83 -17.26 -5.78
C PRO A 45 -4.32 -18.04 -4.56
N LYS A 46 -3.01 -18.00 -4.31
CA LYS A 46 -2.38 -18.71 -3.19
C LYS A 46 -2.02 -17.81 -2.00
N ALA A 47 -2.18 -16.49 -2.13
CA ALA A 47 -1.70 -15.55 -1.12
C ALA A 47 -2.38 -14.18 -1.28
N TRP A 48 -3.70 -14.11 -1.13
CA TRP A 48 -4.38 -12.82 -1.15
C TRP A 48 -4.23 -12.09 0.19
N ASN A 49 -4.08 -10.77 0.13
CA ASN A 49 -4.00 -9.91 1.32
C ASN A 49 -4.26 -8.45 0.93
N LEU A 50 -4.53 -7.62 1.93
CA LEU A 50 -4.33 -6.18 1.82
C LEU A 50 -2.85 -5.91 1.63
N HIS A 51 -2.50 -4.95 0.77
CA HIS A 51 -1.10 -4.69 0.50
C HIS A 51 -0.84 -3.25 0.07
N ASP A 52 0.35 -2.76 0.43
CA ASP A 52 0.81 -1.41 0.17
C ASP A 52 2.12 -1.42 -0.58
N TRP A 53 2.26 -0.47 -1.50
CA TRP A 53 3.47 -0.25 -2.30
C TRP A 53 3.64 1.23 -2.63
N ALA A 54 4.63 1.56 -3.43
CA ALA A 54 4.91 2.91 -3.86
C ALA A 54 4.88 3.03 -5.38
N GLU A 55 4.78 4.25 -5.86
CA GLU A 55 5.17 4.64 -7.21
C GLU A 55 6.23 5.73 -7.13
N ILE A 56 7.19 5.67 -8.01
CA ILE A 56 8.24 6.68 -8.19
C ILE A 56 8.18 7.26 -9.60
N TYR A 57 8.56 8.51 -9.75
CA TYR A 57 8.52 9.17 -11.04
C TYR A 57 9.89 9.20 -11.71
N PHE A 58 9.94 8.74 -12.95
CA PHE A 58 11.09 8.88 -13.83
C PHE A 58 10.78 9.86 -14.95
N GLU A 59 11.66 10.82 -15.14
CA GLU A 59 11.55 11.77 -16.25
C GLU A 59 11.61 11.02 -17.60
N GLY A 60 10.65 11.32 -18.47
CA GLY A 60 10.50 10.67 -19.78
C GLY A 60 9.80 9.31 -19.78
N ILE A 61 9.55 8.72 -18.61
CA ILE A 61 8.83 7.44 -18.47
C ILE A 61 7.49 7.65 -17.77
N GLY A 62 7.48 8.42 -16.67
CA GLY A 62 6.30 8.63 -15.83
C GLY A 62 6.38 7.90 -14.50
N TRP A 63 5.21 7.63 -13.92
CA TRP A 63 5.09 6.90 -12.66
C TRP A 63 5.30 5.41 -12.86
N VAL A 64 6.14 4.82 -12.03
CA VAL A 64 6.56 3.42 -12.09
C VAL A 64 6.32 2.78 -10.72
N PRO A 65 5.61 1.65 -10.65
CA PRO A 65 5.34 0.98 -9.40
C PRO A 65 6.60 0.35 -8.79
N VAL A 66 6.70 0.41 -7.47
CA VAL A 66 7.76 -0.24 -6.70
C VAL A 66 7.14 -0.88 -5.47
N ASP A 67 7.24 -2.20 -5.41
CA ASP A 67 6.84 -2.95 -4.23
C ASP A 67 8.08 -3.40 -3.44
N GLN A 68 8.51 -2.57 -2.54
CA GLN A 68 9.71 -2.81 -1.74
C GLN A 68 9.57 -4.00 -0.79
N SER A 69 8.35 -4.45 -0.48
CA SER A 69 8.11 -5.65 0.32
C SER A 69 8.47 -6.93 -0.42
N PHE A 70 8.39 -6.91 -1.74
CA PHE A 70 8.79 -8.00 -2.63
C PHE A 70 10.10 -7.71 -3.36
N GLY A 71 10.72 -6.58 -3.13
CA GLY A 71 11.81 -5.93 -3.83
C GLY A 71 12.85 -6.85 -4.48
N ILE A 72 13.56 -7.63 -3.70
CA ILE A 72 14.59 -8.58 -4.20
C ILE A 72 14.26 -9.97 -3.65
N PRO A 73 13.46 -10.78 -4.36
CA PRO A 73 13.09 -12.10 -3.90
C PRO A 73 14.30 -13.05 -3.89
N THR A 74 14.51 -13.74 -2.78
CA THR A 74 15.62 -14.70 -2.59
C THR A 74 15.51 -15.95 -3.47
N PHE A 75 14.37 -16.14 -4.13
CA PHE A 75 14.09 -17.26 -5.02
C PHE A 75 14.12 -16.89 -6.52
N ALA A 76 14.54 -15.68 -6.83
CA ALA A 76 14.67 -15.24 -8.22
C ALA A 76 15.67 -16.10 -9.00
N ARG A 77 15.32 -16.48 -10.24
CA ARG A 77 16.13 -17.34 -11.11
C ARG A 77 17.01 -16.56 -12.07
N ASN A 78 16.71 -15.29 -12.26
CA ASN A 78 17.43 -14.37 -13.14
C ASN A 78 17.19 -12.92 -12.70
N ALA A 79 17.92 -11.98 -13.32
CA ALA A 79 17.83 -10.57 -12.96
C ALA A 79 16.44 -9.95 -13.21
N ASP A 80 15.72 -10.41 -14.22
CA ASP A 80 14.38 -9.89 -14.51
C ASP A 80 13.37 -10.25 -13.42
N GLU A 81 13.49 -11.45 -12.84
CA GLU A 81 12.68 -11.85 -11.69
C GLU A 81 13.16 -11.18 -10.40
N GLU A 82 14.47 -11.03 -10.23
CA GLU A 82 15.08 -10.43 -9.05
C GLU A 82 14.63 -8.99 -8.83
N TYR A 83 14.55 -8.21 -9.91
CA TYR A 83 14.22 -6.79 -9.85
C TYR A 83 12.82 -6.46 -10.36
N PHE A 84 11.98 -7.46 -10.61
CA PHE A 84 10.66 -7.23 -11.19
C PHE A 84 9.84 -6.19 -10.42
N PHE A 85 9.79 -6.29 -9.10
CA PHE A 85 9.03 -5.37 -8.26
C PHE A 85 9.69 -4.00 -8.00
N LEU A 86 10.85 -3.75 -8.59
CA LEU A 86 11.52 -2.45 -8.60
C LEU A 86 11.30 -1.69 -9.93
N GLY A 87 10.10 -1.72 -10.46
CA GLY A 87 9.74 -1.08 -11.72
C GLY A 87 8.57 -1.75 -12.41
N GLY A 88 8.10 -2.84 -11.84
CA GLY A 88 6.94 -3.60 -12.31
C GLY A 88 6.01 -3.99 -11.19
N ILE A 89 4.81 -4.37 -11.57
CA ILE A 89 3.78 -4.90 -10.67
C ILE A 89 3.05 -6.02 -11.39
N ASP A 90 2.69 -7.07 -10.67
CA ASP A 90 1.95 -8.18 -11.24
C ASP A 90 0.46 -7.86 -11.47
N SER A 91 -0.19 -8.67 -12.30
CA SER A 91 -1.61 -8.48 -12.66
C SER A 91 -2.60 -8.83 -11.52
N TRP A 92 -2.10 -9.33 -10.40
CA TRP A 92 -2.91 -9.69 -9.24
C TRP A 92 -3.16 -8.51 -8.28
N ARG A 93 -2.78 -7.31 -8.67
CA ARG A 93 -2.94 -6.10 -7.85
C ARG A 93 -4.16 -5.31 -8.27
N MET A 94 -5.00 -4.99 -7.30
CA MET A 94 -6.09 -4.04 -7.48
C MET A 94 -5.82 -2.80 -6.63
N ILE A 95 -5.63 -1.65 -7.28
CA ILE A 95 -5.42 -0.37 -6.61
C ILE A 95 -6.74 0.10 -6.03
N VAL A 96 -6.75 0.45 -4.74
CA VAL A 96 -7.90 1.04 -4.04
C VAL A 96 -7.71 2.53 -3.86
N ASN A 97 -6.51 2.96 -3.44
CA ASN A 97 -6.20 4.38 -3.30
C ASN A 97 -4.77 4.70 -3.70
N SER A 98 -4.58 5.93 -4.21
CA SER A 98 -3.28 6.55 -4.44
C SER A 98 -3.12 7.73 -3.50
N GLY A 99 -1.93 7.86 -2.88
CA GLY A 99 -1.68 8.77 -1.77
C GLY A 99 -2.16 8.22 -0.43
N TYR A 100 -1.59 8.70 0.66
CA TYR A 100 -1.99 8.36 2.03
C TYR A 100 -2.64 9.55 2.71
N GLY A 101 -3.55 9.30 3.66
CA GLY A 101 -4.20 10.34 4.43
C GLY A 101 -5.08 11.30 3.62
N MET A 102 -5.41 10.95 2.38
CA MET A 102 -6.22 11.79 1.50
C MET A 102 -7.67 11.88 1.98
N PRO A 103 -8.34 13.01 1.76
CA PRO A 103 -9.77 13.13 2.01
C PRO A 103 -10.56 12.07 1.24
N LEU A 104 -11.58 11.51 1.87
CA LEU A 104 -12.48 10.57 1.21
C LEU A 104 -13.55 11.30 0.38
N MET A 105 -14.01 10.67 -0.67
CA MET A 105 -15.12 11.17 -1.48
C MET A 105 -16.20 10.08 -1.63
N PRO A 106 -17.38 10.27 -1.07
CA PRO A 106 -17.84 11.47 -0.35
C PRO A 106 -17.09 11.70 0.98
N GLU A 107 -17.04 12.96 1.40
CA GLU A 107 -16.37 13.36 2.62
C GLU A 107 -17.03 12.73 3.85
N LYS A 108 -16.21 12.25 4.78
CA LYS A 108 -16.68 11.75 6.08
C LYS A 108 -17.03 12.91 7.01
N LYS A 109 -18.05 12.69 7.84
CA LYS A 109 -18.43 13.60 8.92
C LYS A 109 -17.63 13.41 10.19
N TYR A 110 -17.14 12.21 10.44
CA TYR A 110 -16.45 11.82 11.67
C TYR A 110 -15.01 11.35 11.39
N PRO A 111 -14.13 11.36 12.41
CA PRO A 111 -12.76 10.87 12.26
C PRO A 111 -12.71 9.44 11.71
N ARG A 112 -11.68 9.17 10.90
CA ARG A 112 -11.46 7.85 10.31
C ARG A 112 -10.95 6.83 11.32
N SER A 113 -11.21 5.55 11.07
CA SER A 113 -10.58 4.43 11.79
C SER A 113 -9.12 4.27 11.34
N GLU A 114 -8.89 4.40 10.02
CA GLU A 114 -7.59 4.34 9.37
C GLU A 114 -7.28 5.66 8.67
N THR A 115 -6.11 6.22 8.93
CA THR A 115 -5.72 7.52 8.37
C THR A 115 -4.70 7.42 7.26
N VAL A 116 -4.15 6.24 6.98
CA VAL A 116 -3.13 6.04 5.95
C VAL A 116 -3.76 5.54 4.66
N ASP A 117 -4.32 4.36 4.67
CA ASP A 117 -4.94 3.71 3.52
C ASP A 117 -6.48 3.69 3.57
N PHE A 118 -7.11 3.03 2.60
CA PHE A 118 -8.56 2.87 2.54
C PHE A 118 -9.00 1.45 2.17
N GLN A 119 -8.13 0.48 2.23
CA GLN A 119 -8.37 -0.89 1.77
C GLN A 119 -9.56 -1.55 2.47
N ARG A 120 -9.74 -1.29 3.76
CA ARG A 120 -10.86 -1.82 4.55
C ARG A 120 -12.16 -1.04 4.38
N GLY A 121 -12.08 0.18 3.87
CA GLY A 121 -13.19 1.11 3.89
C GLY A 121 -13.40 1.74 5.26
N GLU A 122 -14.42 2.57 5.35
CA GLU A 122 -14.81 3.30 6.57
C GLU A 122 -16.33 3.25 6.73
N VAL A 123 -16.79 3.09 7.93
CA VAL A 123 -18.23 3.01 8.25
C VAL A 123 -18.63 4.13 9.18
N GLU A 124 -19.67 4.85 8.78
CA GLU A 124 -20.33 5.89 9.62
C GLU A 124 -21.79 5.55 9.87
N TRP A 125 -22.30 6.06 10.97
CA TRP A 125 -23.72 6.08 11.29
C TRP A 125 -24.12 7.47 11.84
N GLU A 126 -25.37 7.70 12.11
CA GLU A 126 -25.83 9.02 12.57
C GLU A 126 -25.16 9.52 13.87
N GLY A 127 -24.67 8.60 14.70
CA GLY A 127 -24.04 8.92 15.99
C GLY A 127 -22.52 9.02 15.97
N GLY A 128 -21.85 8.76 14.84
CA GLY A 128 -20.38 8.81 14.78
C GLY A 128 -19.72 7.85 13.79
N ASN A 129 -18.41 7.69 13.96
CA ASN A 129 -17.66 6.67 13.24
C ASN A 129 -17.85 5.29 13.89
N LEU A 130 -17.98 4.28 13.08
CA LEU A 130 -17.93 2.89 13.54
C LEU A 130 -16.50 2.36 13.36
N TYR A 131 -15.72 2.34 14.44
CA TYR A 131 -14.32 1.93 14.41
C TYR A 131 -14.16 0.43 14.18
N PHE A 132 -13.04 0.01 13.59
CA PHE A 132 -12.73 -1.37 13.19
C PHE A 132 -13.09 -2.46 14.21
N PRO A 133 -12.90 -2.32 15.52
CA PRO A 133 -13.32 -3.35 16.47
C PRO A 133 -14.84 -3.57 16.59
N LYS A 134 -15.64 -2.74 15.90
CA LYS A 134 -17.11 -2.78 15.97
C LYS A 134 -17.79 -3.33 14.73
N TRP A 135 -17.02 -3.65 13.68
CA TRP A 135 -17.54 -4.23 12.47
C TRP A 135 -16.46 -5.12 11.83
N ASP A 136 -16.87 -5.95 10.93
CA ASP A 136 -16.01 -6.84 10.17
C ASP A 136 -16.37 -6.75 8.70
N TYR A 137 -15.48 -7.23 7.84
CA TYR A 137 -15.71 -7.32 6.41
C TYR A 137 -15.34 -8.71 5.92
N HIS A 138 -15.99 -9.15 4.87
CA HIS A 138 -15.68 -10.37 4.18
C HIS A 138 -15.40 -10.06 2.71
N MET A 139 -14.47 -10.79 2.12
CA MET A 139 -14.12 -10.64 0.71
C MET A 139 -14.06 -12.03 0.07
N ASP A 140 -14.84 -12.22 -0.98
CA ASP A 140 -14.76 -13.36 -1.86
C ASP A 140 -14.08 -12.95 -3.17
N ILE A 141 -13.14 -13.77 -3.62
CA ILE A 141 -12.43 -13.58 -4.88
C ILE A 141 -12.77 -14.75 -5.80
N GLU A 142 -13.42 -14.46 -6.91
CA GLU A 142 -13.69 -15.43 -7.97
C GLU A 142 -12.66 -15.24 -9.09
N TYR A 143 -11.94 -16.30 -9.42
CA TYR A 143 -10.98 -16.30 -10.51
C TYR A 143 -11.66 -16.90 -11.75
N LEU A 144 -11.84 -16.09 -12.77
CA LEU A 144 -12.46 -16.51 -14.02
C LEU A 144 -11.38 -17.13 -14.92
N ASP A 145 -11.61 -18.39 -15.31
CA ASP A 145 -10.80 -19.02 -16.36
C ASP A 145 -11.10 -18.37 -17.71
N ASN A 146 -10.06 -17.97 -18.43
CA ASN A 146 -10.14 -17.46 -19.80
C ASN A 146 -10.02 -18.59 -20.82
#